data_394f298f8c9d9c98e3f9a1259382ff7b
#
_entry.id   394f298f8c9d9c98e3f9a1259382ff7b
#
_cell.length_a   1.000
_cell.length_b   1.000
_cell.length_c   1.000
_cell.angle_alpha   90.00
_cell.angle_beta   90.00
_cell.angle_gamma   90.00
#
_symmetry.space_group_name_H-M   'P 1'
#
loop_
_entity.id
_entity.type
_entity.pdbx_description
1 polymer ?
#
loop_
_entity_poly.entity_id
_entity_poly.type
_entity_poly.pdbx_seq_one_letter_code
_entity_poly.pdbx_strand_id
1 'polypeptide(L)'
;PSIYTNKPLAYLIGDTVYFAANDGNDGTELWAHNTSNLTTWQVADISPYSSNPGSASSIHIGDTIYFNADDFTRGNELWAHNASNHTTWLVSDINPYNIAQAKHSYPGVYMPFMLTGEAFYFSADGKYGTGVELYAHNVSNHSTWLVADIFQDYSSSSSNSSLPGDNMAVLIGDTLYFDARDDTTGLSQLWAHDTSNRTTWKVYDASAQGGSMSAFGARLVMVLGDTLYFRANLDTAYGVEMWAHDTSNQSTWLVSDQNPVHSFPGYAGTQFYHNGTMYFSTLTSAGHKLWAHSPLSINHQTNTGGAVTSWAINGSLPSGVSFNTQTGVLSGTPTELWPQTSYMVWANNSGGSSTAYLNITVVD
;
A
#
# COMPACT_ATOMS: atom_id res chain seq x y z
N PRO A 1 -9.74 -4.75 0.41
CA PRO A 1 -9.11 -3.54 -0.11
C PRO A 1 -8.46 -3.87 -1.44
N SER A 2 -9.00 -3.31 -2.51
CA SER A 2 -8.47 -3.52 -3.85
C SER A 2 -7.27 -2.61 -4.01
N ILE A 3 -6.12 -3.22 -4.05
CA ILE A 3 -4.88 -2.57 -4.36
C ILE A 3 -4.83 -2.42 -5.89
N TYR A 4 -4.64 -1.19 -6.37
CA TYR A 4 -4.37 -0.87 -7.76
C TYR A 4 -5.34 -1.43 -8.80
N THR A 5 -6.46 -0.82 -8.89
CA THR A 5 -7.13 -0.70 -10.18
C THR A 5 -7.05 0.77 -10.57
N ASN A 6 -6.51 1.09 -11.75
CA ASN A 6 -6.89 2.30 -12.46
C ASN A 6 -8.42 2.22 -12.60
N LYS A 7 -9.13 2.64 -11.56
CA LYS A 7 -10.58 2.74 -11.67
C LYS A 7 -10.80 4.04 -12.41
N PRO A 8 -11.42 3.99 -13.58
CA PRO A 8 -11.86 5.22 -14.22
C PRO A 8 -12.71 5.99 -13.21
N LEU A 9 -12.58 7.31 -13.18
CA LEU A 9 -13.43 8.17 -12.37
C LEU A 9 -14.89 7.78 -12.60
N ALA A 10 -15.55 7.25 -11.56
CA ALA A 10 -16.95 6.89 -11.57
C ALA A 10 -17.52 6.92 -10.13
N TYR A 11 -18.32 7.94 -9.82
CA TYR A 11 -18.90 8.13 -8.48
C TYR A 11 -20.37 8.47 -8.56
N LEU A 12 -21.19 7.81 -7.75
CA LEU A 12 -22.60 8.15 -7.55
C LEU A 12 -22.70 9.06 -6.31
N ILE A 13 -23.19 10.30 -6.51
CA ILE A 13 -23.45 11.28 -5.46
C ILE A 13 -24.90 11.72 -5.57
N GLY A 14 -25.72 11.39 -4.58
CA GLY A 14 -27.17 11.50 -4.70
C GLY A 14 -27.69 10.67 -5.89
N ASP A 15 -28.45 11.28 -6.78
CA ASP A 15 -28.97 10.65 -8.00
C ASP A 15 -28.06 10.85 -9.23
N THR A 16 -26.86 11.38 -9.06
CA THR A 16 -25.99 11.76 -10.15
C THR A 16 -24.72 10.92 -10.18
N VAL A 17 -24.45 10.26 -11.30
CA VAL A 17 -23.19 9.56 -11.58
C VAL A 17 -22.24 10.52 -12.28
N TYR A 18 -21.06 10.73 -11.71
CA TYR A 18 -19.94 11.50 -12.27
C TYR A 18 -18.92 10.54 -12.89
N PHE A 19 -18.45 10.81 -14.10
CA PHE A 19 -17.55 9.92 -14.84
C PHE A 19 -16.74 10.68 -15.90
N ALA A 20 -15.64 10.06 -16.33
CA ALA A 20 -14.86 10.55 -17.46
C ALA A 20 -15.45 10.00 -18.78
N ALA A 21 -15.71 10.86 -19.76
CA ALA A 21 -16.23 10.48 -21.07
C ALA A 21 -15.77 11.43 -22.18
N ASN A 22 -15.79 10.91 -23.42
CA ASN A 22 -15.47 11.66 -24.63
C ASN A 22 -16.71 11.67 -25.55
N ASP A 23 -17.16 12.83 -25.95
CA ASP A 23 -18.28 13.03 -26.85
C ASP A 23 -17.88 13.12 -28.35
N GLY A 24 -16.57 13.07 -28.61
CA GLY A 24 -15.98 13.15 -29.93
C GLY A 24 -15.57 14.54 -30.40
N ASN A 25 -15.78 15.59 -29.60
CA ASN A 25 -15.43 16.98 -29.92
C ASN A 25 -14.21 17.46 -29.12
N ASP A 26 -14.35 17.50 -27.78
CA ASP A 26 -13.38 18.17 -26.89
C ASP A 26 -12.48 17.17 -26.13
N GLY A 27 -12.49 15.90 -26.54
CA GLY A 27 -11.71 14.86 -25.89
C GLY A 27 -12.40 14.29 -24.63
N THR A 28 -11.61 13.72 -23.73
CA THR A 28 -12.14 13.12 -22.49
C THR A 28 -12.24 14.16 -21.40
N GLU A 29 -13.46 14.46 -20.98
CA GLU A 29 -13.77 15.46 -19.97
C GLU A 29 -14.61 14.88 -18.82
N LEU A 30 -14.92 15.70 -17.79
CA LEU A 30 -15.80 15.33 -16.69
C LEU A 30 -17.27 15.46 -17.11
N TRP A 31 -18.00 14.37 -17.00
CA TRP A 31 -19.41 14.23 -17.33
C TRP A 31 -20.24 13.80 -16.14
N ALA A 32 -21.52 14.07 -16.20
CA ALA A 32 -22.50 13.61 -15.23
C ALA A 32 -23.77 13.07 -15.90
N HIS A 33 -24.37 12.08 -15.22
CA HIS A 33 -25.66 11.52 -15.60
C HIS A 33 -26.57 11.46 -14.38
N ASN A 34 -27.73 12.12 -14.48
CA ASN A 34 -28.75 12.02 -13.43
C ASN A 34 -29.65 10.81 -13.70
N THR A 35 -29.66 9.88 -12.75
CA THR A 35 -30.36 8.60 -12.88
C THR A 35 -31.88 8.73 -12.69
N SER A 36 -32.37 9.82 -12.08
CA SER A 36 -33.81 10.05 -11.87
C SER A 36 -34.52 10.64 -13.08
N ASN A 37 -33.86 11.58 -13.78
CA ASN A 37 -34.47 12.23 -14.95
C ASN A 37 -33.80 11.83 -16.28
N LEU A 38 -32.79 10.97 -16.24
CA LEU A 38 -32.06 10.42 -17.38
C LEU A 38 -31.34 11.46 -18.24
N THR A 39 -30.97 12.61 -17.67
CA THR A 39 -30.19 13.62 -18.39
C THR A 39 -28.70 13.39 -18.23
N THR A 40 -27.94 13.64 -19.30
CA THR A 40 -26.48 13.59 -19.31
C THR A 40 -25.95 14.93 -19.79
N TRP A 41 -24.89 15.42 -19.10
CA TRP A 41 -24.26 16.70 -19.47
C TRP A 41 -22.77 16.68 -19.16
N GLN A 42 -22.01 17.51 -19.86
CA GLN A 42 -20.64 17.82 -19.55
C GLN A 42 -20.60 18.73 -18.31
N VAL A 43 -19.85 18.31 -17.27
CA VAL A 43 -19.74 19.05 -16.01
C VAL A 43 -18.73 20.19 -16.13
N ALA A 44 -17.62 19.89 -16.77
CA ALA A 44 -16.55 20.85 -16.99
C ALA A 44 -15.77 20.49 -18.25
N ASP A 45 -15.47 21.53 -19.04
CA ASP A 45 -14.49 21.53 -20.11
C ASP A 45 -13.18 22.10 -19.52
N ILE A 46 -12.32 21.19 -19.02
CA ILE A 46 -11.10 21.57 -18.32
C ILE A 46 -9.98 21.86 -19.31
N SER A 47 -9.98 21.16 -20.45
CA SER A 47 -8.93 21.25 -21.46
C SER A 47 -9.53 21.43 -22.85
N PRO A 48 -8.94 22.29 -23.71
CA PRO A 48 -9.39 22.41 -25.09
C PRO A 48 -9.16 21.15 -25.96
N TYR A 49 -8.59 20.08 -25.37
CA TYR A 49 -8.34 18.81 -26.06
C TYR A 49 -8.88 17.61 -25.27
N SER A 50 -8.23 17.28 -24.16
CA SER A 50 -8.62 16.15 -23.31
C SER A 50 -7.98 16.32 -21.95
N SER A 51 -8.78 16.54 -20.94
CA SER A 51 -8.28 16.66 -19.56
C SER A 51 -8.00 15.32 -18.89
N ASN A 52 -8.60 14.24 -19.40
CA ASN A 52 -8.47 12.88 -18.87
C ASN A 52 -8.67 12.79 -17.34
N PRO A 53 -9.80 13.28 -16.78
CA PRO A 53 -10.02 13.39 -15.38
C PRO A 53 -10.03 12.02 -14.70
N GLY A 54 -9.22 11.88 -13.63
CA GLY A 54 -9.10 10.63 -12.87
C GLY A 54 -8.35 9.51 -13.59
N SER A 55 -7.59 9.83 -14.66
CA SER A 55 -6.82 8.81 -15.40
C SER A 55 -5.75 8.12 -14.57
N ALA A 56 -5.16 8.81 -13.59
CA ALA A 56 -4.22 8.23 -12.65
C ALA A 56 -4.91 7.85 -11.33
N SER A 57 -5.65 8.79 -10.72
CA SER A 57 -6.33 8.57 -9.45
C SER A 57 -7.50 9.53 -9.26
N SER A 58 -8.47 9.08 -8.47
CA SER A 58 -9.57 9.91 -7.99
C SER A 58 -10.08 9.43 -6.64
N ILE A 59 -10.68 10.34 -5.86
CA ILE A 59 -11.30 10.03 -4.57
C ILE A 59 -12.52 10.92 -4.34
N HIS A 60 -13.57 10.35 -3.75
CA HIS A 60 -14.78 11.07 -3.36
C HIS A 60 -14.81 11.27 -1.85
N ILE A 61 -14.93 12.52 -1.40
CA ILE A 61 -14.94 12.92 0.01
C ILE A 61 -16.06 13.96 0.23
N GLY A 62 -17.07 13.59 1.00
CA GLY A 62 -18.26 14.42 1.17
C GLY A 62 -18.96 14.67 -0.17
N ASP A 63 -19.18 15.93 -0.55
CA ASP A 63 -19.76 16.29 -1.84
C ASP A 63 -18.70 16.58 -2.92
N THR A 64 -17.43 16.33 -2.63
CA THR A 64 -16.32 16.70 -3.51
C THR A 64 -15.59 15.47 -4.08
N ILE A 65 -15.38 15.46 -5.39
CA ILE A 65 -14.53 14.51 -6.09
C ILE A 65 -13.20 15.21 -6.34
N TYR A 66 -12.10 14.63 -5.87
CA TYR A 66 -10.73 15.02 -6.18
C TYR A 66 -10.17 14.07 -7.23
N PHE A 67 -9.44 14.59 -8.22
CA PHE A 67 -8.92 13.82 -9.34
C PHE A 67 -7.72 14.52 -9.99
N ASN A 68 -6.94 13.77 -10.73
CA ASN A 68 -5.94 14.36 -11.62
C ASN A 68 -6.59 14.77 -12.95
N ALA A 69 -6.21 15.91 -13.50
CA ALA A 69 -6.63 16.34 -14.85
C ALA A 69 -5.60 17.30 -15.46
N ASP A 70 -5.56 17.33 -16.81
CA ASP A 70 -4.67 18.18 -17.62
C ASP A 70 -5.46 19.34 -18.23
N ASP A 71 -5.11 20.58 -17.90
CA ASP A 71 -5.73 21.78 -18.48
C ASP A 71 -4.98 22.32 -19.71
N PHE A 72 -3.99 21.56 -20.20
CA PHE A 72 -3.10 21.93 -21.31
C PHE A 72 -2.18 23.14 -21.04
N THR A 73 -2.47 23.93 -20.03
CA THR A 73 -1.69 25.14 -19.66
C THR A 73 -0.71 24.87 -18.53
N ARG A 74 -1.19 24.19 -17.47
CA ARG A 74 -0.42 23.81 -16.27
C ARG A 74 0.01 22.36 -16.29
N GLY A 75 -0.58 21.57 -17.20
CA GLY A 75 -0.37 20.15 -17.30
C GLY A 75 -1.31 19.34 -16.40
N ASN A 76 -0.92 18.10 -16.13
CA ASN A 76 -1.71 17.18 -15.31
C ASN A 76 -1.50 17.47 -13.83
N GLU A 77 -2.50 18.08 -13.18
CA GLU A 77 -2.44 18.59 -11.83
C GLU A 77 -3.62 18.07 -10.98
N LEU A 78 -3.68 18.49 -9.70
CA LEU A 78 -4.76 18.13 -8.78
C LEU A 78 -5.96 19.05 -8.96
N TRP A 79 -7.10 18.47 -9.31
CA TRP A 79 -8.38 19.13 -9.54
C TRP A 79 -9.46 18.62 -8.60
N ALA A 80 -10.55 19.38 -8.48
CA ALA A 80 -11.73 18.95 -7.76
C ALA A 80 -13.02 19.44 -8.41
N HIS A 81 -14.09 18.68 -8.19
CA HIS A 81 -15.47 19.06 -8.50
C HIS A 81 -16.35 18.87 -7.26
N ASN A 82 -17.09 19.89 -6.88
CA ASN A 82 -18.08 19.81 -5.82
C ASN A 82 -19.48 19.64 -6.41
N ALA A 83 -20.12 18.51 -6.10
CA ALA A 83 -21.42 18.11 -6.63
C ALA A 83 -22.58 18.97 -6.09
N SER A 84 -22.45 19.58 -4.91
CA SER A 84 -23.53 20.35 -4.30
C SER A 84 -23.64 21.78 -4.86
N ASN A 85 -22.53 22.41 -5.19
CA ASN A 85 -22.50 23.77 -5.75
C ASN A 85 -22.09 23.81 -7.24
N HIS A 86 -21.86 22.67 -7.86
CA HIS A 86 -21.51 22.50 -9.28
C HIS A 86 -20.25 23.25 -9.73
N THR A 87 -19.28 23.47 -8.82
CA THR A 87 -18.01 24.10 -9.18
C THR A 87 -16.92 23.09 -9.45
N THR A 88 -16.10 23.37 -10.49
CA THR A 88 -14.87 22.63 -10.79
C THR A 88 -13.70 23.59 -10.74
N TRP A 89 -12.61 23.21 -10.05
CA TRP A 89 -11.45 24.08 -9.88
C TRP A 89 -10.14 23.31 -9.79
N LEU A 90 -9.05 24.01 -10.14
CA LEU A 90 -7.69 23.56 -9.84
C LEU A 90 -7.47 23.65 -8.32
N VAL A 91 -7.16 22.52 -7.69
CA VAL A 91 -6.85 22.46 -6.25
C VAL A 91 -5.42 22.91 -6.00
N SER A 92 -4.50 22.41 -6.78
CA SER A 92 -3.07 22.75 -6.66
C SER A 92 -2.35 22.54 -7.98
N ASP A 93 -1.56 23.55 -8.38
CA ASP A 93 -0.52 23.46 -9.36
C ASP A 93 0.75 23.03 -8.61
N ILE A 94 0.99 21.71 -8.54
CA ILE A 94 2.05 21.10 -7.73
C ILE A 94 3.41 21.30 -8.42
N ASN A 95 3.41 21.23 -9.76
CA ASN A 95 4.59 21.46 -10.57
C ASN A 95 4.46 22.70 -11.46
N PRO A 96 4.56 23.91 -10.89
CA PRO A 96 4.33 25.18 -11.61
C PRO A 96 5.47 25.54 -12.57
N TYR A 97 6.44 24.65 -12.78
CA TYR A 97 7.63 24.96 -13.57
C TYR A 97 7.33 24.92 -15.09
N ASN A 98 7.28 26.08 -15.70
CA ASN A 98 6.95 26.25 -17.12
C ASN A 98 8.20 26.09 -18.01
N ILE A 99 8.89 24.96 -17.95
CA ILE A 99 9.84 24.55 -18.97
C ILE A 99 9.09 23.56 -19.89
N ALA A 100 9.15 23.77 -21.16
CA ALA A 100 8.27 23.29 -22.24
C ALA A 100 7.91 21.78 -22.30
N GLN A 101 8.27 20.95 -21.33
CA GLN A 101 7.91 19.52 -21.24
C GLN A 101 7.80 18.94 -19.82
N ALA A 102 7.98 19.73 -18.75
CA ALA A 102 8.04 19.24 -17.38
C ALA A 102 7.03 19.92 -16.45
N LYS A 103 5.79 20.08 -16.89
CA LYS A 103 4.75 20.78 -16.12
C LYS A 103 3.63 19.84 -15.62
N HIS A 104 3.85 18.55 -15.58
CA HIS A 104 2.86 17.62 -15.09
C HIS A 104 3.32 17.10 -13.74
N SER A 105 2.45 17.16 -12.74
CA SER A 105 2.68 16.52 -11.46
C SER A 105 2.16 15.09 -11.39
N TYR A 106 1.25 14.70 -12.28
CA TYR A 106 0.61 13.37 -12.32
C TYR A 106 0.19 12.85 -10.94
N PRO A 107 -0.64 13.58 -10.17
CA PRO A 107 -0.97 13.19 -8.82
C PRO A 107 -1.70 11.84 -8.78
N GLY A 108 -1.16 10.92 -7.97
CA GLY A 108 -1.73 9.60 -7.80
C GLY A 108 -1.30 8.54 -8.81
N VAL A 109 -0.30 8.83 -9.67
CA VAL A 109 0.12 7.88 -10.74
C VAL A 109 0.78 6.62 -10.19
N TYR A 110 1.55 6.72 -9.12
CA TYR A 110 2.18 5.59 -8.43
C TYR A 110 1.42 5.21 -7.17
N MET A 111 1.24 6.13 -6.23
CA MET A 111 0.40 5.96 -5.06
C MET A 111 -0.95 6.62 -5.30
N PRO A 112 -2.06 5.87 -5.37
CA PRO A 112 -3.39 6.43 -5.50
C PRO A 112 -3.76 7.27 -4.27
N PHE A 113 -4.80 8.09 -4.36
CA PHE A 113 -5.27 8.91 -3.26
C PHE A 113 -5.73 8.05 -2.08
N MET A 114 -5.08 8.20 -0.94
CA MET A 114 -5.34 7.45 0.29
C MET A 114 -5.76 8.39 1.40
N LEU A 115 -7.04 8.34 1.77
CA LEU A 115 -7.63 9.21 2.81
C LEU A 115 -7.34 8.68 4.20
N THR A 116 -6.85 9.56 5.07
CA THR A 116 -6.77 9.35 6.52
C THR A 116 -7.01 10.66 7.25
N GLY A 117 -7.94 10.65 8.21
CA GLY A 117 -8.36 11.88 8.89
C GLY A 117 -8.89 12.92 7.91
N GLU A 118 -8.32 14.13 7.94
CA GLU A 118 -8.69 15.26 7.09
C GLU A 118 -7.79 15.44 5.86
N ALA A 119 -6.89 14.51 5.60
CA ALA A 119 -5.99 14.59 4.45
C ALA A 119 -5.97 13.31 3.63
N PHE A 120 -5.73 13.43 2.33
CA PHE A 120 -5.36 12.29 1.50
C PHE A 120 -3.92 12.45 1.01
N TYR A 121 -3.23 11.31 0.95
CA TYR A 121 -1.83 11.16 0.58
C TYR A 121 -1.71 10.54 -0.80
N PHE A 122 -0.71 10.95 -1.57
CA PHE A 122 -0.51 10.49 -2.95
C PHE A 122 0.91 10.75 -3.45
N SER A 123 1.29 10.10 -4.54
CA SER A 123 2.52 10.42 -5.27
C SER A 123 2.30 11.59 -6.21
N ALA A 124 3.26 12.50 -6.33
CA ALA A 124 3.24 13.55 -7.36
C ALA A 124 4.65 14.00 -7.72
N ASP A 125 4.87 14.40 -8.99
CA ASP A 125 6.08 15.05 -9.45
C ASP A 125 6.08 16.51 -8.98
N GLY A 126 7.07 16.86 -8.17
CA GLY A 126 7.17 18.16 -7.55
C GLY A 126 7.95 19.18 -8.36
N LYS A 127 7.90 20.41 -7.87
CA LYS A 127 8.66 21.55 -8.44
C LYS A 127 10.16 21.40 -8.18
N TYR A 128 10.96 22.12 -8.97
CA TYR A 128 12.42 22.25 -8.81
C TYR A 128 13.22 20.95 -8.99
N GLY A 129 12.65 19.96 -9.69
CA GLY A 129 13.34 18.70 -9.95
C GLY A 129 13.43 17.78 -8.75
N THR A 130 12.53 17.92 -7.76
CA THR A 130 12.41 16.97 -6.66
C THR A 130 11.98 15.57 -7.14
N GLY A 131 11.43 15.50 -8.38
CA GLY A 131 10.90 14.26 -8.91
C GLY A 131 9.59 13.84 -8.25
N VAL A 132 9.22 12.57 -8.43
CA VAL A 132 7.98 12.02 -7.86
C VAL A 132 8.22 11.62 -6.41
N GLU A 133 7.54 12.34 -5.51
CA GLU A 133 7.65 12.20 -4.07
C GLU A 133 6.27 12.04 -3.39
N LEU A 134 6.27 11.88 -2.05
CA LEU A 134 5.05 11.77 -1.27
C LEU A 134 4.48 13.16 -0.99
N TYR A 135 3.24 13.38 -1.42
CA TYR A 135 2.45 14.59 -1.20
C TYR A 135 1.18 14.30 -0.41
N ALA A 136 0.59 15.36 0.15
CA ALA A 136 -0.70 15.30 0.78
C ALA A 136 -1.53 16.57 0.49
N HIS A 137 -2.86 16.41 0.55
CA HIS A 137 -3.84 17.50 0.50
C HIS A 137 -4.79 17.39 1.68
N ASN A 138 -4.92 18.47 2.45
CA ASN A 138 -5.91 18.58 3.53
C ASN A 138 -7.21 19.17 3.00
N VAL A 139 -8.30 18.43 3.15
CA VAL A 139 -9.62 18.81 2.61
C VAL A 139 -10.31 19.94 3.40
N SER A 140 -9.92 20.13 4.68
CA SER A 140 -10.54 21.14 5.54
C SER A 140 -9.96 22.54 5.35
N ASN A 141 -8.62 22.64 5.20
CA ASN A 141 -7.93 23.94 5.03
C ASN A 141 -7.42 24.17 3.60
N HIS A 142 -7.66 23.23 2.69
CA HIS A 142 -7.30 23.28 1.27
C HIS A 142 -5.79 23.46 1.00
N SER A 143 -4.93 23.04 1.92
CA SER A 143 -3.48 23.06 1.70
C SER A 143 -2.98 21.79 1.02
N THR A 144 -2.04 21.94 0.07
CA THR A 144 -1.30 20.85 -0.55
C THR A 144 0.19 21.02 -0.24
N TRP A 145 0.87 19.96 0.19
CA TRP A 145 2.28 20.04 0.57
C TRP A 145 3.06 18.77 0.24
N LEU A 146 4.37 18.93 0.08
CA LEU A 146 5.34 17.83 0.06
C LEU A 146 5.43 17.25 1.47
N VAL A 147 5.14 15.97 1.62
CA VAL A 147 5.22 15.25 2.90
C VAL A 147 6.65 14.84 3.21
N ALA A 148 7.30 14.22 2.22
CA ALA A 148 8.68 13.78 2.33
C ALA A 148 9.35 13.81 0.95
N ASP A 149 10.55 14.37 0.91
CA ASP A 149 11.49 14.27 -0.19
C ASP A 149 12.47 13.14 0.17
N ILE A 150 12.15 11.92 -0.32
CA ILE A 150 12.83 10.69 0.07
C ILE A 150 14.10 10.49 -0.76
N PHE A 151 14.07 10.90 -2.04
CA PHE A 151 15.20 10.79 -2.96
C PHE A 151 15.87 12.15 -3.13
N GLN A 152 16.92 12.42 -2.34
CA GLN A 152 17.55 13.74 -2.24
C GLN A 152 18.83 13.91 -3.09
N ASP A 153 19.17 12.98 -3.99
CA ASP A 153 20.31 13.14 -4.88
C ASP A 153 20.00 14.02 -6.08
N TYR A 154 20.28 15.31 -5.95
CA TYR A 154 20.14 16.31 -7.02
C TYR A 154 21.34 16.37 -7.99
N SER A 155 22.30 15.45 -7.88
CA SER A 155 23.55 15.48 -8.67
C SER A 155 23.41 14.84 -10.05
N SER A 156 22.39 14.02 -10.27
CA SER A 156 22.16 13.34 -11.55
C SER A 156 21.02 13.96 -12.34
N SER A 157 21.19 14.04 -13.65
CA SER A 157 20.14 14.50 -14.59
C SER A 157 19.03 13.47 -14.84
N SER A 158 19.06 12.33 -14.13
CA SER A 158 18.09 11.25 -14.22
C SER A 158 17.24 11.17 -12.96
N SER A 159 15.98 11.49 -13.12
CA SER A 159 14.84 11.36 -12.20
C SER A 159 15.19 11.07 -10.72
N ASN A 160 15.33 12.14 -9.95
CA ASN A 160 15.42 12.15 -8.48
C ASN A 160 14.04 11.79 -7.89
N SER A 161 13.52 10.60 -8.20
CA SER A 161 12.16 10.21 -7.83
C SER A 161 12.19 9.02 -6.90
N SER A 162 11.59 9.15 -5.74
CA SER A 162 11.39 8.03 -4.83
C SER A 162 10.26 7.09 -5.30
N LEU A 163 9.35 7.54 -6.16
CA LEU A 163 8.21 6.79 -6.69
C LEU A 163 7.41 6.09 -5.58
N PRO A 164 6.91 6.82 -4.57
CA PRO A 164 6.25 6.20 -3.43
C PRO A 164 4.99 5.46 -3.87
N GLY A 165 4.86 4.21 -3.42
CA GLY A 165 3.71 3.37 -3.73
C GLY A 165 3.72 2.73 -5.11
N ASP A 166 4.85 2.76 -5.85
CA ASP A 166 4.97 2.12 -7.18
C ASP A 166 4.67 0.61 -7.11
N ASN A 167 5.04 -0.05 -6.05
CA ASN A 167 4.77 -1.46 -5.82
C ASN A 167 3.74 -1.72 -4.74
N MET A 168 3.67 -0.93 -3.69
CA MET A 168 2.66 -1.07 -2.64
C MET A 168 2.42 0.23 -1.89
N ALA A 169 1.16 0.44 -1.50
CA ALA A 169 0.77 1.39 -0.47
C ALA A 169 -0.41 0.83 0.31
N VAL A 170 -0.38 0.94 1.63
CA VAL A 170 -1.44 0.48 2.52
C VAL A 170 -1.49 1.32 3.79
N LEU A 171 -2.69 1.63 4.26
CA LEU A 171 -2.93 2.33 5.51
C LEU A 171 -3.28 1.32 6.61
N ILE A 172 -2.54 1.37 7.73
CA ILE A 172 -2.78 0.55 8.93
C ILE A 172 -2.85 1.51 10.12
N GLY A 173 -4.06 1.67 10.69
CA GLY A 173 -4.29 2.74 11.66
C GLY A 173 -4.00 4.10 11.07
N ASP A 174 -3.17 4.90 11.72
CA ASP A 174 -2.74 6.23 11.26
C ASP A 174 -1.39 6.19 10.49
N THR A 175 -0.89 5.01 10.17
CA THR A 175 0.40 4.85 9.49
C THR A 175 0.21 4.34 8.05
N LEU A 176 0.76 5.09 7.12
CA LEU A 176 0.84 4.73 5.70
C LEU A 176 2.16 3.97 5.47
N TYR A 177 2.07 2.69 5.06
CA TYR A 177 3.21 1.88 4.64
C TYR A 177 3.26 1.83 3.12
N PHE A 178 4.45 2.04 2.55
CA PHE A 178 4.64 2.09 1.10
C PHE A 178 6.06 1.73 0.71
N ASP A 179 6.25 1.34 -0.53
CA ASP A 179 7.59 1.25 -1.09
C ASP A 179 8.03 2.58 -1.67
N ALA A 180 9.31 2.90 -1.52
CA ALA A 180 9.93 4.05 -2.16
C ALA A 180 11.43 3.83 -2.36
N ARG A 181 11.99 4.44 -3.40
CA ARG A 181 13.43 4.44 -3.66
C ARG A 181 14.11 5.48 -2.79
N ASP A 182 15.32 5.21 -2.37
CA ASP A 182 16.18 6.18 -1.72
C ASP A 182 17.41 6.54 -2.57
N ASP A 183 18.08 7.61 -2.19
CA ASP A 183 19.28 8.12 -2.85
C ASP A 183 20.53 7.28 -2.60
N THR A 184 20.55 6.41 -1.60
CA THR A 184 21.72 5.61 -1.22
C THR A 184 21.99 4.49 -2.22
N THR A 185 20.93 3.82 -2.68
CA THR A 185 21.03 2.63 -3.52
C THR A 185 20.23 2.74 -4.83
N GLY A 186 19.27 3.66 -4.90
CA GLY A 186 18.28 3.73 -5.97
C GLY A 186 17.31 2.55 -5.99
N LEU A 187 17.37 1.66 -4.99
CA LEU A 187 16.49 0.50 -4.85
C LEU A 187 15.26 0.86 -4.02
N SER A 188 14.14 0.25 -4.33
CA SER A 188 12.90 0.43 -3.56
C SER A 188 13.01 -0.29 -2.22
N GLN A 189 12.70 0.42 -1.14
CA GLN A 189 12.73 -0.03 0.25
C GLN A 189 11.34 0.11 0.88
N LEU A 190 11.12 -0.50 2.04
CA LEU A 190 9.88 -0.33 2.80
C LEU A 190 9.96 0.94 3.66
N TRP A 191 9.03 1.85 3.45
CA TRP A 191 8.89 3.11 4.16
C TRP A 191 7.55 3.20 4.88
N ALA A 192 7.49 4.08 5.87
CA ALA A 192 6.26 4.43 6.56
C ALA A 192 6.17 5.93 6.82
N HIS A 193 4.92 6.42 6.86
CA HIS A 193 4.58 7.77 7.27
C HIS A 193 3.45 7.71 8.31
N ASP A 194 3.73 8.18 9.53
CA ASP A 194 2.72 8.35 10.57
C ASP A 194 2.01 9.70 10.35
N THR A 195 0.74 9.64 10.02
CA THR A 195 -0.08 10.81 9.68
C THR A 195 -0.45 11.63 10.91
N SER A 196 -0.38 11.06 12.12
CA SER A 196 -0.72 11.73 13.38
C SER A 196 0.39 12.67 13.86
N ASN A 197 1.65 12.25 13.74
CA ASN A 197 2.82 13.03 14.15
C ASN A 197 3.65 13.57 12.98
N ARG A 198 3.28 13.21 11.72
CA ARG A 198 3.91 13.64 10.46
C ARG A 198 5.37 13.23 10.33
N THR A 199 5.73 12.08 10.83
CA THR A 199 7.08 11.52 10.67
C THR A 199 7.12 10.50 9.53
N THR A 200 8.20 10.54 8.74
CA THR A 200 8.47 9.56 7.67
C THR A 200 9.79 8.86 7.98
N TRP A 201 9.82 7.52 7.86
CA TRP A 201 11.02 6.74 8.13
C TRP A 201 11.10 5.51 7.24
N LYS A 202 12.33 5.01 7.04
CA LYS A 202 12.59 3.72 6.41
C LYS A 202 12.32 2.61 7.42
N VAL A 203 11.36 1.73 7.12
CA VAL A 203 10.96 0.62 8.00
C VAL A 203 11.97 -0.52 7.94
N TYR A 204 12.41 -0.87 6.72
CA TYR A 204 13.38 -1.92 6.50
C TYR A 204 14.35 -1.53 5.39
N ASP A 205 15.64 -1.67 5.66
CA ASP A 205 16.72 -1.43 4.70
C ASP A 205 17.30 -2.75 4.21
N ALA A 206 16.92 -3.16 3.02
CA ALA A 206 17.39 -4.39 2.38
C ALA A 206 18.73 -4.20 1.64
N SER A 207 19.29 -2.98 1.62
CA SER A 207 20.45 -2.64 0.79
C SER A 207 21.71 -3.44 1.12
N ALA A 208 21.92 -3.77 2.39
CA ALA A 208 23.06 -4.57 2.84
C ALA A 208 23.05 -6.00 2.27
N GLN A 209 21.87 -6.52 1.93
CA GLN A 209 21.65 -7.83 1.30
C GLN A 209 21.44 -7.71 -0.23
N GLY A 210 21.60 -6.51 -0.80
CA GLY A 210 21.32 -6.21 -2.21
C GLY A 210 19.83 -6.28 -2.55
N GLY A 211 18.98 -6.29 -1.54
CA GLY A 211 17.55 -6.49 -1.68
C GLY A 211 16.76 -5.23 -2.06
N SER A 212 15.52 -5.43 -2.52
CA SER A 212 14.60 -4.38 -2.93
C SER A 212 13.15 -4.81 -2.77
N MET A 213 12.26 -3.85 -2.46
CA MET A 213 10.80 -4.05 -2.53
C MET A 213 10.29 -4.27 -3.96
N SER A 214 11.09 -3.87 -4.95
CA SER A 214 10.76 -4.04 -6.37
C SER A 214 10.73 -5.53 -6.73
N ALA A 215 9.55 -6.13 -6.73
CA ALA A 215 9.31 -7.49 -7.18
C ALA A 215 8.50 -7.47 -8.49
N PHE A 216 8.97 -8.18 -9.50
CA PHE A 216 8.34 -8.23 -10.82
C PHE A 216 6.88 -8.74 -10.76
N GLY A 217 5.94 -8.01 -11.34
CA GLY A 217 4.56 -8.46 -11.60
C GLY A 217 3.55 -8.15 -10.47
N ALA A 218 2.42 -8.87 -10.46
CA ALA A 218 1.30 -8.64 -9.54
C ALA A 218 1.74 -8.75 -8.07
N ARG A 219 1.22 -7.85 -7.25
CA ARG A 219 1.70 -7.55 -5.90
C ARG A 219 0.84 -8.29 -4.88
N LEU A 220 1.48 -9.06 -4.01
CA LEU A 220 0.82 -9.58 -2.82
C LEU A 220 0.99 -8.53 -1.72
N VAL A 221 -0.13 -7.97 -1.27
CA VAL A 221 -0.18 -7.13 -0.06
C VAL A 221 -1.44 -7.52 0.71
N MET A 222 -1.28 -7.90 1.96
CA MET A 222 -2.38 -8.28 2.82
C MET A 222 -2.10 -7.84 4.25
N VAL A 223 -3.10 -7.34 4.94
CA VAL A 223 -3.01 -6.95 6.35
C VAL A 223 -3.85 -7.91 7.17
N LEU A 224 -3.25 -8.53 8.16
CA LEU A 224 -3.91 -9.43 9.11
C LEU A 224 -3.52 -9.01 10.54
N GLY A 225 -4.47 -8.42 11.26
CA GLY A 225 -4.17 -7.77 12.54
C GLY A 225 -3.14 -6.66 12.35
N ASP A 226 -2.09 -6.70 13.14
CA ASP A 226 -0.98 -5.72 13.08
C ASP A 226 0.14 -6.15 12.11
N THR A 227 -0.07 -7.20 11.31
CA THR A 227 0.95 -7.72 10.42
C THR A 227 0.63 -7.42 8.95
N LEU A 228 1.59 -6.77 8.30
CA LEU A 228 1.61 -6.52 6.86
C LEU A 228 2.37 -7.65 6.16
N TYR A 229 1.68 -8.40 5.29
CA TYR A 229 2.27 -9.41 4.42
C TYR A 229 2.45 -8.84 3.02
N PHE A 230 3.64 -9.04 2.44
CA PHE A 230 3.95 -8.49 1.12
C PHE A 230 4.99 -9.36 0.40
N ARG A 231 5.02 -9.20 -0.92
CA ARG A 231 6.00 -9.84 -1.77
C ARG A 231 7.17 -8.90 -2.01
N ALA A 232 8.39 -9.36 -1.77
CA ALA A 232 9.60 -8.59 -2.01
C ALA A 232 10.82 -9.50 -2.20
N ASN A 233 11.90 -8.93 -2.72
CA ASN A 233 13.24 -9.51 -2.71
C ASN A 233 14.10 -8.72 -1.71
N LEU A 234 13.85 -8.88 -0.40
CA LEU A 234 14.59 -8.16 0.63
C LEU A 234 15.97 -8.74 0.93
N ASP A 235 16.21 -9.98 0.51
CA ASP A 235 17.52 -10.64 0.58
C ASP A 235 17.72 -11.45 -0.69
N THR A 236 18.76 -11.13 -1.46
CA THR A 236 19.07 -11.80 -2.73
C THR A 236 19.39 -13.29 -2.59
N ALA A 237 19.72 -13.77 -1.40
CA ALA A 237 19.92 -15.18 -1.13
C ALA A 237 18.63 -16.01 -1.30
N TYR A 238 17.47 -15.40 -1.04
CA TYR A 238 16.15 -16.06 -1.13
C TYR A 238 15.39 -15.68 -2.41
N GLY A 239 15.75 -14.56 -3.05
CA GLY A 239 15.03 -14.05 -4.21
C GLY A 239 13.69 -13.39 -3.84
N VAL A 240 12.69 -13.50 -4.73
CA VAL A 240 11.37 -12.89 -4.53
C VAL A 240 10.47 -13.84 -3.75
N GLU A 241 10.26 -13.53 -2.48
CA GLU A 241 9.52 -14.35 -1.53
C GLU A 241 8.43 -13.56 -0.79
N MET A 242 7.69 -14.25 0.09
CA MET A 242 6.75 -13.62 1.00
C MET A 242 7.46 -13.16 2.27
N TRP A 243 7.28 -11.90 2.57
CA TRP A 243 7.78 -11.24 3.77
C TRP A 243 6.63 -10.74 4.62
N ALA A 244 6.89 -10.54 5.88
CA ALA A 244 5.95 -9.94 6.82
C ALA A 244 6.64 -8.85 7.64
N HIS A 245 5.85 -7.84 8.00
CA HIS A 245 6.24 -6.77 8.92
C HIS A 245 5.17 -6.62 9.99
N ASP A 246 5.55 -6.76 11.25
CA ASP A 246 4.69 -6.51 12.40
C ASP A 246 4.78 -5.03 12.78
N THR A 247 3.67 -4.32 12.62
CA THR A 247 3.60 -2.88 12.88
C THR A 247 3.62 -2.52 14.36
N SER A 248 3.33 -3.49 15.24
CA SER A 248 3.32 -3.28 16.69
C SER A 248 4.71 -3.30 17.30
N ASN A 249 5.62 -4.12 16.80
CA ASN A 249 6.98 -4.29 17.30
C ASN A 249 8.07 -3.93 16.28
N GLN A 250 7.68 -3.50 15.08
CA GLN A 250 8.55 -3.06 13.99
C GLN A 250 9.52 -4.15 13.50
N SER A 251 9.18 -5.42 13.64
CA SER A 251 9.99 -6.52 13.11
C SER A 251 9.60 -6.92 11.69
N THR A 252 10.61 -7.22 10.86
CA THR A 252 10.42 -7.70 9.49
C THR A 252 11.09 -9.05 9.33
N TRP A 253 10.41 -10.05 8.73
CA TRP A 253 10.95 -11.41 8.56
C TRP A 253 10.47 -12.08 7.28
N LEU A 254 11.24 -13.05 6.82
CA LEU A 254 10.85 -13.95 5.74
C LEU A 254 9.78 -14.92 6.26
N VAL A 255 8.62 -14.96 5.60
CA VAL A 255 7.53 -15.88 5.98
C VAL A 255 7.83 -17.30 5.55
N SER A 256 8.28 -17.47 4.32
CA SER A 256 8.66 -18.77 3.78
C SER A 256 9.56 -18.61 2.54
N ASP A 257 10.58 -19.45 2.46
CA ASP A 257 11.38 -19.68 1.26
C ASP A 257 10.84 -20.94 0.58
N GLN A 258 10.14 -20.77 -0.53
CA GLN A 258 9.46 -21.86 -1.23
C GLN A 258 10.21 -22.31 -2.49
N ASN A 259 11.19 -21.53 -2.91
CA ASN A 259 12.03 -21.83 -4.07
C ASN A 259 13.36 -21.08 -3.94
N PRO A 260 14.51 -21.77 -3.98
CA PRO A 260 15.82 -21.14 -3.75
C PRO A 260 16.20 -20.04 -4.75
N VAL A 261 15.37 -19.78 -5.76
CA VAL A 261 15.61 -18.69 -6.72
C VAL A 261 14.54 -17.61 -6.60
N HIS A 262 13.26 -17.94 -6.81
CA HIS A 262 12.12 -17.03 -6.69
C HIS A 262 10.82 -17.83 -6.61
N SER A 263 9.95 -17.54 -5.67
CA SER A 263 8.62 -18.16 -5.60
C SER A 263 7.50 -17.28 -6.15
N PHE A 264 7.71 -15.97 -6.28
CA PHE A 264 6.73 -15.00 -6.74
C PHE A 264 5.34 -15.15 -6.09
N PRO A 265 5.20 -15.04 -4.76
CA PRO A 265 3.91 -15.18 -4.09
C PRO A 265 2.88 -14.17 -4.64
N GLY A 266 1.63 -14.63 -4.82
CA GLY A 266 0.59 -13.81 -5.41
C GLY A 266 0.75 -13.54 -6.91
N TYR A 267 1.59 -14.31 -7.61
CA TYR A 267 1.72 -14.22 -9.06
C TYR A 267 0.35 -14.38 -9.74
N ALA A 268 0.08 -13.56 -10.75
CA ALA A 268 -1.22 -13.46 -11.40
C ALA A 268 -2.39 -13.00 -10.50
N GLY A 269 -2.10 -12.33 -9.37
CA GLY A 269 -3.12 -11.70 -8.52
C GLY A 269 -3.97 -12.66 -7.69
N THR A 270 -3.60 -13.95 -7.61
CA THR A 270 -4.36 -14.93 -6.83
C THR A 270 -3.96 -14.84 -5.36
N GLN A 271 -4.77 -14.15 -4.58
CA GLN A 271 -4.65 -14.09 -3.13
C GLN A 271 -6.02 -13.84 -2.48
N PHE A 272 -6.30 -14.53 -1.39
CA PHE A 272 -7.50 -14.30 -0.59
C PHE A 272 -7.29 -14.79 0.85
N TYR A 273 -8.12 -14.29 1.75
CA TYR A 273 -8.14 -14.67 3.15
C TYR A 273 -9.45 -15.35 3.51
N HIS A 274 -9.35 -16.50 4.19
CA HIS A 274 -10.51 -17.24 4.65
C HIS A 274 -10.20 -17.98 5.95
N ASN A 275 -11.04 -17.82 6.95
CA ASN A 275 -10.98 -18.52 8.25
C ASN A 275 -9.58 -18.52 8.89
N GLY A 276 -8.93 -17.34 8.99
CA GLY A 276 -7.62 -17.24 9.62
C GLY A 276 -6.45 -17.66 8.72
N THR A 277 -6.71 -18.09 7.50
CA THR A 277 -5.70 -18.58 6.56
C THR A 277 -5.62 -17.68 5.33
N MET A 278 -4.43 -17.28 4.97
CA MET A 278 -4.12 -16.59 3.73
C MET A 278 -3.78 -17.63 2.66
N TYR A 279 -4.46 -17.55 1.52
CA TYR A 279 -4.20 -18.39 0.34
C TYR A 279 -3.60 -17.54 -0.77
N PHE A 280 -2.56 -18.03 -1.40
CA PHE A 280 -1.88 -17.33 -2.49
C PHE A 280 -1.24 -18.31 -3.48
N SER A 281 -1.14 -17.90 -4.73
CA SER A 281 -0.40 -18.67 -5.73
C SER A 281 1.09 -18.37 -5.64
N THR A 282 1.91 -19.36 -5.97
CA THR A 282 3.35 -19.18 -6.18
C THR A 282 3.77 -19.83 -7.50
N LEU A 283 4.85 -19.33 -8.09
CA LEU A 283 5.50 -19.95 -9.23
C LEU A 283 6.73 -20.73 -8.73
N THR A 284 6.72 -22.05 -8.88
CA THR A 284 7.84 -22.92 -8.54
C THR A 284 8.42 -23.54 -9.80
N SER A 285 9.55 -24.23 -9.70
CA SER A 285 10.11 -25.01 -10.82
C SER A 285 9.15 -26.09 -11.35
N ALA A 286 8.19 -26.52 -10.53
CA ALA A 286 7.13 -27.48 -10.89
C ALA A 286 5.84 -26.77 -11.39
N GLY A 287 5.88 -25.46 -11.67
CA GLY A 287 4.75 -24.64 -12.13
C GLY A 287 4.02 -23.93 -10.99
N HIS A 288 2.81 -23.45 -11.29
CA HIS A 288 1.99 -22.72 -10.32
C HIS A 288 1.44 -23.66 -9.25
N LYS A 289 1.54 -23.23 -7.99
CA LYS A 289 1.01 -23.93 -6.82
C LYS A 289 0.15 -22.99 -6.00
N LEU A 290 -0.88 -23.54 -5.37
CA LEU A 290 -1.65 -22.83 -4.34
C LEU A 290 -1.03 -23.14 -2.98
N TRP A 291 -0.70 -22.11 -2.25
CA TRP A 291 -0.16 -22.16 -0.90
C TRP A 291 -1.13 -21.59 0.11
N ALA A 292 -1.00 -22.04 1.33
CA ALA A 292 -1.75 -21.53 2.46
C ALA A 292 -0.78 -21.16 3.57
N HIS A 293 -0.98 -19.99 4.14
CA HIS A 293 -0.28 -19.51 5.33
C HIS A 293 -1.32 -19.13 6.37
N SER A 294 -1.28 -19.82 7.50
CA SER A 294 -2.09 -19.46 8.67
C SER A 294 -1.18 -18.71 9.64
N PRO A 295 -1.22 -17.38 9.65
CA PRO A 295 -0.52 -16.66 10.70
C PRO A 295 -1.12 -17.11 12.03
N LEU A 296 -0.26 -17.43 12.97
CA LEU A 296 -0.69 -17.68 14.35
C LEU A 296 -1.23 -16.37 14.91
N SER A 297 -2.51 -16.10 14.66
CA SER A 297 -3.21 -15.12 15.48
C SER A 297 -3.48 -15.79 16.83
N ILE A 298 -2.56 -15.68 17.74
CA ILE A 298 -2.96 -15.64 19.14
C ILE A 298 -3.79 -14.36 19.19
N ASN A 299 -5.13 -14.51 19.14
CA ASN A 299 -6.02 -13.37 19.32
C ASN A 299 -5.47 -12.60 20.51
N HIS A 300 -5.03 -11.37 20.29
CA HIS A 300 -4.86 -10.41 21.36
C HIS A 300 -6.24 -10.28 21.99
N GLN A 301 -6.56 -11.19 22.89
CA GLN A 301 -7.59 -10.90 23.87
C GLN A 301 -7.09 -9.63 24.53
N THR A 302 -7.89 -8.58 24.41
CA THR A 302 -7.65 -7.31 25.09
C THR A 302 -7.28 -7.66 26.52
N ASN A 303 -5.98 -7.68 26.80
CA ASN A 303 -5.47 -8.05 28.09
C ASN A 303 -5.77 -6.89 29.02
N THR A 304 -6.80 -7.02 29.82
CA THR A 304 -7.15 -6.04 30.86
C THR A 304 -6.07 -5.95 31.96
N GLY A 305 -5.01 -6.76 31.86
CA GLY A 305 -3.94 -6.92 32.85
C GLY A 305 -2.61 -6.23 32.54
N GLY A 306 -2.50 -5.43 31.48
CA GLY A 306 -1.24 -4.74 31.08
C GLY A 306 -0.43 -5.48 30.00
N ALA A 307 0.63 -4.84 29.49
CA ALA A 307 1.46 -5.37 28.42
C ALA A 307 2.09 -6.72 28.74
N VAL A 308 2.10 -7.65 27.77
CA VAL A 308 2.77 -8.95 27.93
C VAL A 308 4.27 -8.73 27.93
N THR A 309 4.97 -9.30 28.93
CA THR A 309 6.42 -9.16 29.11
C THR A 309 7.20 -10.40 28.67
N SER A 310 6.55 -11.58 28.61
CA SER A 310 7.17 -12.81 28.12
C SER A 310 6.12 -13.83 27.71
N TRP A 311 6.56 -14.77 26.88
CA TRP A 311 5.75 -15.87 26.37
C TRP A 311 6.40 -17.23 26.71
N ALA A 312 5.60 -18.27 26.80
CA ALA A 312 6.08 -19.63 26.95
C ALA A 312 5.17 -20.61 26.20
N ILE A 313 5.73 -21.71 25.75
CA ILE A 313 5.01 -22.82 25.10
C ILE A 313 5.48 -24.14 25.72
N ASN A 314 4.59 -25.10 25.89
CA ASN A 314 4.96 -26.44 26.37
C ASN A 314 5.31 -27.37 25.21
N GLY A 315 6.10 -28.40 25.51
CA GLY A 315 6.44 -29.47 24.58
C GLY A 315 7.50 -29.08 23.53
N SER A 316 7.83 -30.05 22.70
CA SER A 316 8.76 -29.88 21.58
C SER A 316 7.99 -29.54 20.32
N LEU A 317 8.47 -28.55 19.58
CA LEU A 317 7.94 -28.17 18.28
C LEU A 317 8.51 -29.08 17.18
N PRO A 318 7.84 -29.15 16.01
CA PRO A 318 8.40 -29.82 14.84
C PRO A 318 9.80 -29.30 14.50
N SER A 319 10.69 -30.14 14.01
CA SER A 319 12.01 -29.73 13.54
C SER A 319 11.90 -28.62 12.49
N GLY A 320 12.72 -27.58 12.62
CA GLY A 320 12.67 -26.39 11.77
C GLY A 320 11.69 -25.30 12.24
N VAL A 321 10.90 -25.54 13.28
CA VAL A 321 9.99 -24.55 13.89
C VAL A 321 10.54 -24.07 15.21
N SER A 322 10.51 -22.76 15.46
CA SER A 322 10.97 -22.13 16.69
C SER A 322 9.91 -21.20 17.27
N PHE A 323 9.91 -21.04 18.59
CA PHE A 323 9.02 -20.15 19.31
C PHE A 323 9.86 -19.08 20.03
N ASN A 324 9.57 -17.81 19.74
CA ASN A 324 10.25 -16.69 20.39
C ASN A 324 9.53 -16.33 21.71
N THR A 325 10.21 -16.56 22.83
CA THR A 325 9.67 -16.32 24.17
C THR A 325 9.54 -14.84 24.56
N GLN A 326 10.13 -13.92 23.79
CA GLN A 326 9.98 -12.47 24.00
C GLN A 326 8.79 -11.91 23.25
N THR A 327 8.53 -12.40 22.02
CA THR A 327 7.51 -11.84 21.14
C THR A 327 6.27 -12.73 21.02
N GLY A 328 6.32 -13.99 21.45
CA GLY A 328 5.25 -14.98 21.27
C GLY A 328 5.13 -15.49 19.82
N VAL A 329 6.08 -15.14 18.96
CA VAL A 329 6.08 -15.52 17.55
C VAL A 329 6.57 -16.95 17.37
N LEU A 330 5.79 -17.76 16.66
CA LEU A 330 6.21 -19.05 16.12
C LEU A 330 6.73 -18.81 14.70
N SER A 331 7.92 -19.29 14.38
CA SER A 331 8.56 -19.08 13.08
C SER A 331 9.34 -20.31 12.64
N GLY A 332 9.67 -20.37 11.35
CA GLY A 332 10.43 -21.46 10.74
C GLY A 332 9.60 -22.32 9.79
N THR A 333 10.27 -23.21 9.08
CA THR A 333 9.66 -24.18 8.16
C THR A 333 9.83 -25.57 8.75
N PRO A 334 8.74 -26.31 9.01
CA PRO A 334 8.86 -27.67 9.50
C PRO A 334 9.54 -28.55 8.46
N THR A 335 10.48 -29.38 8.90
CA THR A 335 11.25 -30.29 8.04
C THR A 335 10.83 -31.75 8.19
N GLU A 336 9.81 -32.03 8.99
CA GLU A 336 9.27 -33.37 9.23
C GLU A 336 7.74 -33.32 9.34
N LEU A 337 7.09 -34.45 9.02
CA LEU A 337 5.66 -34.61 9.27
C LEU A 337 5.42 -34.61 10.77
N TRP A 338 4.36 -33.93 11.22
CA TRP A 338 4.04 -33.84 12.63
C TRP A 338 2.55 -34.15 12.89
N PRO A 339 2.25 -35.12 13.76
CA PRO A 339 0.87 -35.43 14.08
C PRO A 339 0.20 -34.24 14.78
N GLN A 340 -1.12 -34.16 14.69
CA GLN A 340 -1.86 -33.11 15.39
C GLN A 340 -1.50 -33.11 16.89
N THR A 341 -0.77 -32.08 17.29
CA THR A 341 -0.28 -31.91 18.66
C THR A 341 -0.83 -30.59 19.22
N SER A 342 -1.39 -30.67 20.42
CA SER A 342 -1.91 -29.51 21.14
C SER A 342 -0.85 -28.96 22.09
N TYR A 343 -0.56 -27.68 21.94
CA TYR A 343 0.38 -26.94 22.79
C TYR A 343 -0.38 -25.95 23.65
N MET A 344 0.05 -25.77 24.88
CA MET A 344 -0.39 -24.66 25.74
C MET A 344 0.62 -23.52 25.62
N VAL A 345 0.13 -22.32 25.32
CA VAL A 345 0.91 -21.10 25.24
C VAL A 345 0.52 -20.19 26.39
N TRP A 346 1.50 -19.61 27.06
CA TRP A 346 1.31 -18.63 28.12
C TRP A 346 1.78 -17.26 27.67
N ALA A 347 0.96 -16.25 27.95
CA ALA A 347 1.31 -14.84 27.90
C ALA A 347 1.43 -14.31 29.33
N ASN A 348 2.59 -13.81 29.71
CA ASN A 348 2.92 -13.43 31.09
C ASN A 348 3.16 -11.92 31.21
N ASN A 349 2.72 -11.35 32.33
CA ASN A 349 3.08 -10.00 32.78
C ASN A 349 3.15 -9.95 34.31
N SER A 350 3.40 -8.76 34.88
CA SER A 350 3.47 -8.57 36.35
C SER A 350 2.16 -8.85 37.08
N GLY A 351 1.04 -8.91 36.38
CA GLY A 351 -0.30 -9.20 36.95
C GLY A 351 -0.68 -10.67 36.89
N GLY A 352 0.09 -11.53 36.21
CA GLY A 352 -0.19 -12.97 36.10
C GLY A 352 0.04 -13.53 34.68
N SER A 353 -0.57 -14.68 34.41
CA SER A 353 -0.46 -15.40 33.16
C SER A 353 -1.85 -15.67 32.55
N SER A 354 -1.98 -15.48 31.25
CA SER A 354 -3.11 -15.97 30.43
C SER A 354 -2.65 -17.14 29.58
N THR A 355 -3.55 -18.10 29.32
CA THR A 355 -3.24 -19.31 28.54
C THR A 355 -4.11 -19.43 27.30
N ALA A 356 -3.54 -19.98 26.23
CA ALA A 356 -4.26 -20.37 25.02
C ALA A 356 -3.76 -21.74 24.54
N TYR A 357 -4.59 -22.46 23.78
CA TYR A 357 -4.20 -23.73 23.14
C TYR A 357 -3.92 -23.51 21.66
N LEU A 358 -2.83 -24.08 21.21
CA LEU A 358 -2.40 -24.08 19.81
C LEU A 358 -2.32 -25.53 19.32
N ASN A 359 -2.97 -25.86 18.21
CA ASN A 359 -2.84 -27.16 17.56
C ASN A 359 -1.95 -27.06 16.33
N ILE A 360 -0.90 -27.84 16.27
CA ILE A 360 0.02 -27.91 15.13
C ILE A 360 -0.10 -29.29 14.49
N THR A 361 -0.22 -29.32 13.17
CA THR A 361 -0.14 -30.51 12.32
C THR A 361 0.74 -30.17 11.12
N VAL A 362 1.67 -31.05 10.77
CA VAL A 362 2.42 -30.94 9.52
C VAL A 362 2.06 -32.13 8.65
N VAL A 363 1.51 -31.86 7.49
CA VAL A 363 1.10 -32.87 6.49
C VAL A 363 1.89 -32.67 5.20
N ASP A 364 1.96 -33.71 4.36
CA ASP A 364 2.58 -33.65 3.02
C ASP A 364 1.82 -32.67 2.10
#